data_1e5c922dd9ff13ca165536e41778d674
#
_entry.id   1e5c922dd9ff13ca165536e41778d674
#
_cell.length_a   1.000
_cell.length_b   1.000
_cell.length_c   1.000
_cell.angle_alpha   90.00
_cell.angle_beta   90.00
_cell.angle_gamma   90.00
#
_symmetry.space_group_name_H-M   'P 1'
#
loop_
_entity.id
_entity.type
_entity.pdbx_description
1 polymer ?
#
loop_
_entity_poly.entity_id
_entity_poly.type
_entity_poly.pdbx_seq_one_letter_code
_entity_poly.pdbx_strand_id
1 'polypeptide(L)'
;MNNPINFKEKFSKFEDLWSPRVIAEMNDYQFKLVKIKGEFVTHNHEDTDEVFIVIEGSMKIQFEDRVIELKSGEMVVVKKGEKHRPFAVSYTH
;
A
#
# COMPACT_ATOMS: atom_id res chain seq x y z
N MET A 1 -3.72 19.83 16.96
CA MET A 1 -2.50 20.52 16.51
C MET A 1 -1.94 19.83 15.28
N ASN A 2 -1.52 20.60 14.32
CA ASN A 2 -1.11 20.07 13.01
C ASN A 2 0.39 19.84 12.96
N ASN A 3 0.82 18.62 13.20
CA ASN A 3 2.24 18.27 13.14
C ASN A 3 2.54 17.48 11.88
N PRO A 4 3.65 17.75 11.21
CA PRO A 4 4.04 16.96 10.04
C PRO A 4 4.28 15.50 10.43
N ILE A 5 3.92 14.61 9.51
CA ILE A 5 4.17 13.18 9.66
C ILE A 5 5.29 12.82 8.69
N ASN A 6 6.37 12.27 9.22
CA ASN A 6 7.52 11.86 8.43
C ASN A 6 7.42 10.36 8.16
N PHE A 7 7.30 9.99 6.90
CA PHE A 7 7.12 8.59 6.52
C PHE A 7 8.33 7.74 6.90
N LYS A 8 9.53 8.25 6.67
CA LYS A 8 10.75 7.51 6.97
C LYS A 8 10.86 7.24 8.47
N GLU A 9 10.53 8.22 9.30
CA GLU A 9 10.52 8.05 10.74
C GLU A 9 9.50 7.00 11.16
N LYS A 10 8.29 7.06 10.60
CA LYS A 10 7.24 6.10 10.95
C LYS A 10 7.62 4.69 10.51
N PHE A 11 8.20 4.52 9.34
CA PHE A 11 8.67 3.21 8.88
C PHE A 11 9.77 2.64 9.77
N SER A 12 10.58 3.48 10.40
CA SER A 12 11.66 3.02 11.26
C SER A 12 11.15 2.36 12.55
N LYS A 13 9.88 2.49 12.87
CA LYS A 13 9.31 2.01 14.13
C LYS A 13 8.78 0.58 14.05
N PHE A 14 8.80 -0.06 12.89
CA PHE A 14 8.32 -1.43 12.78
C PHE A 14 9.08 -2.17 11.69
N GLU A 15 9.04 -3.50 11.76
CA GLU A 15 9.72 -4.36 10.78
C GLU A 15 8.78 -5.36 10.14
N ASP A 16 7.58 -5.51 10.69
CA ASP A 16 6.60 -6.49 10.20
C ASP A 16 6.24 -6.26 8.75
N LEU A 17 6.14 -7.36 7.99
CA LEU A 17 5.70 -7.31 6.60
C LEU A 17 4.18 -7.52 6.55
N TRP A 18 3.54 -6.87 5.58
CA TRP A 18 2.10 -7.02 5.31
C TRP A 18 1.23 -6.68 6.51
N SER A 19 1.71 -5.82 7.39
CA SER A 19 1.01 -5.39 8.59
C SER A 19 0.83 -3.87 8.57
N PRO A 20 -0.25 -3.37 7.98
CA PRO A 20 -0.47 -1.93 7.86
C PRO A 20 -0.56 -1.22 9.20
N ARG A 21 0.03 -0.03 9.27
CA ARG A 21 0.01 0.84 10.45
C ARG A 21 -0.70 2.14 10.09
N VAL A 22 -1.76 2.45 10.80
CA VAL A 22 -2.47 3.71 10.60
C VAL A 22 -1.62 4.85 11.14
N ILE A 23 -1.32 5.82 10.28
CA ILE A 23 -0.52 6.98 10.67
C ILE A 23 -1.32 8.29 10.66
N ALA A 24 -2.44 8.32 9.97
CA ALA A 24 -3.28 9.51 9.90
C ALA A 24 -4.68 9.14 9.44
N GLU A 25 -5.62 10.02 9.74
CA GLU A 25 -7.00 9.88 9.28
C GLU A 25 -7.47 11.22 8.73
N MET A 26 -8.30 11.15 7.71
CA MET A 26 -8.93 12.33 7.13
C MET A 26 -10.35 11.94 6.72
N ASN A 27 -11.34 12.53 7.38
CA ASN A 27 -12.75 12.13 7.22
C ASN A 27 -12.89 10.62 7.47
N ASP A 28 -13.37 9.86 6.50
CA ASP A 28 -13.53 8.41 6.60
C ASP A 28 -12.30 7.65 6.10
N TYR A 29 -11.25 8.38 5.68
CA TYR A 29 -10.07 7.77 5.10
C TYR A 29 -9.00 7.52 6.13
N GLN A 30 -8.29 6.42 5.97
CA GLN A 30 -7.13 6.09 6.79
C GLN A 30 -5.89 6.05 5.91
N PHE A 31 -4.81 6.66 6.38
CA PHE A 31 -3.51 6.55 5.74
C PHE A 31 -2.70 5.53 6.49
N LYS A 32 -2.27 4.49 5.79
CA LYS A 32 -1.54 3.37 6.40
C LYS A 32 -0.20 3.19 5.74
N LEU A 33 0.82 2.94 6.53
CA LEU A 33 2.12 2.52 6.02
C LEU A 33 2.22 1.00 6.11
N VAL A 34 2.82 0.40 5.10
CA VAL A 34 3.05 -1.03 5.08
C VAL A 34 4.38 -1.34 4.42
N LYS A 35 5.12 -2.29 4.99
CA LYS A 35 6.32 -2.86 4.39
C LYS A 35 5.93 -4.16 3.75
N ILE A 36 6.34 -4.36 2.50
CA ILE A 36 5.97 -5.57 1.76
C ILE A 36 7.19 -6.23 1.14
N LYS A 37 7.10 -7.54 1.02
CA LYS A 37 8.07 -8.37 0.30
C LYS A 37 7.38 -9.70 0.03
N GLY A 38 7.55 -10.24 -1.17
CA GLY A 38 6.90 -11.49 -1.55
C GLY A 38 5.46 -11.28 -1.97
N GLU A 39 4.69 -12.32 -1.91
CA GLU A 39 3.31 -12.32 -2.37
C GLU A 39 2.33 -12.27 -1.21
N PHE A 40 1.20 -11.65 -1.45
CA PHE A 40 0.08 -11.62 -0.53
C PHE A 40 -1.10 -12.37 -1.16
N VAL A 41 -2.03 -12.84 -0.33
CA VAL A 41 -3.24 -13.50 -0.86
C VAL A 41 -4.10 -12.50 -1.61
N THR A 42 -4.74 -12.99 -2.67
CA THR A 42 -5.69 -12.19 -3.44
C THR A 42 -6.85 -11.77 -2.55
N HIS A 43 -7.19 -10.50 -2.63
CA HIS A 43 -8.33 -9.99 -1.88
C HIS A 43 -9.01 -8.88 -2.68
N ASN A 44 -10.20 -8.52 -2.25
CA ASN A 44 -10.91 -7.38 -2.79
C ASN A 44 -11.66 -6.68 -1.65
N HIS A 45 -11.73 -5.36 -1.74
CA HIS A 45 -12.51 -4.55 -0.82
C HIS A 45 -13.81 -4.17 -1.50
N GLU A 46 -14.89 -4.76 -1.05
CA GLU A 46 -16.18 -4.59 -1.71
C GLU A 46 -16.82 -3.22 -1.47
N ASP A 47 -16.47 -2.60 -0.36
CA ASP A 47 -17.12 -1.38 0.09
C ASP A 47 -16.39 -0.09 -0.26
N THR A 48 -15.10 -0.16 -0.53
CA THR A 48 -14.30 1.05 -0.70
C THR A 48 -13.27 0.92 -1.82
N ASP A 49 -12.93 2.05 -2.40
CA ASP A 49 -11.76 2.13 -3.25
C ASP A 49 -10.51 2.10 -2.36
N GLU A 50 -9.39 1.70 -2.95
CA GLU A 50 -8.12 1.61 -2.24
C GLU A 50 -7.04 2.28 -3.09
N VAL A 51 -6.14 3.02 -2.46
CA VAL A 51 -5.01 3.61 -3.17
C VAL A 51 -3.71 2.98 -2.68
N PHE A 52 -2.82 2.68 -3.63
CA PHE A 52 -1.47 2.23 -3.33
C PHE A 52 -0.50 3.30 -3.81
N ILE A 53 0.40 3.69 -2.93
CA ILE A 53 1.44 4.68 -3.20
C ILE A 53 2.76 4.06 -2.79
N VAL A 54 3.72 3.98 -3.72
CA VAL A 54 5.04 3.45 -3.40
C VAL A 54 5.95 4.60 -2.98
N ILE A 55 6.46 4.51 -1.77
CA ILE A 55 7.41 5.50 -1.24
C ILE A 55 8.83 5.08 -1.57
N GLU A 56 9.14 3.78 -1.41
CA GLU A 56 10.49 3.28 -1.63
C GLU A 56 10.41 1.84 -2.14
N GLY A 57 11.15 1.55 -3.20
CA GLY A 57 11.14 0.25 -3.84
C GLY A 57 10.23 0.17 -5.03
N SER A 58 9.66 -0.99 -5.27
CA SER A 58 8.69 -1.17 -6.35
C SER A 58 7.77 -2.33 -6.00
N MET A 59 6.55 -2.28 -6.50
CA MET A 59 5.58 -3.35 -6.30
C MET A 59 4.83 -3.61 -7.59
N LYS A 60 4.21 -4.77 -7.67
CA LYS A 60 3.32 -5.13 -8.76
C LYS A 60 1.96 -5.48 -8.19
N ILE A 61 0.93 -5.25 -8.98
CA ILE A 61 -0.43 -5.65 -8.62
C ILE A 61 -0.99 -6.46 -9.77
N GLN A 62 -1.35 -7.70 -9.47
CA GLN A 62 -1.98 -8.60 -10.42
C GLN A 62 -3.48 -8.39 -10.38
N PHE A 63 -4.05 -7.97 -11.50
CA PHE A 63 -5.49 -7.95 -11.72
C PHE A 63 -5.89 -9.18 -12.54
N GLU A 64 -7.17 -9.34 -12.83
CA GLU A 64 -7.63 -10.50 -13.61
C GLU A 64 -7.05 -10.50 -15.03
N ASP A 65 -6.92 -9.33 -15.63
CA ASP A 65 -6.56 -9.19 -17.04
C ASP A 65 -5.18 -8.58 -17.28
N ARG A 66 -4.47 -8.17 -16.23
CA ARG A 66 -3.18 -7.50 -16.39
C ARG A 66 -2.39 -7.45 -15.11
N VAL A 67 -1.11 -7.15 -15.25
CA VAL A 67 -0.22 -6.81 -14.13
C VAL A 67 0.26 -5.39 -14.33
N ILE A 68 0.18 -4.58 -13.30
CA ILE A 68 0.77 -3.24 -13.32
C ILE A 68 1.97 -3.19 -12.39
N GLU A 69 2.90 -2.30 -12.67
CA GLU A 69 4.06 -2.06 -11.81
C GLU A 69 4.02 -0.62 -11.31
N LEU A 70 4.29 -0.46 -10.01
CA LEU A 70 4.44 0.84 -9.38
C LEU A 70 5.87 0.99 -8.89
N LYS A 71 6.50 2.09 -9.28
CA LYS A 71 7.83 2.44 -8.81
C LYS A 71 7.73 3.54 -7.78
N SER A 72 8.84 3.79 -7.09
CA SER A 72 8.92 4.86 -6.11
C SER A 72 8.35 6.16 -6.65
N GLY A 73 7.43 6.77 -5.91
CA GLY A 73 6.78 8.01 -6.30
C GLY A 73 5.53 7.84 -7.17
N GLU A 74 5.11 6.61 -7.42
CA GLU A 74 3.92 6.35 -8.23
C GLU A 74 2.77 5.83 -7.39
N MET A 75 1.55 6.02 -7.88
CA MET A 75 0.35 5.55 -7.19
C MET A 75 -0.68 5.00 -8.17
N VAL A 76 -1.59 4.20 -7.66
CA VAL A 76 -2.74 3.72 -8.41
C VAL A 76 -3.95 3.61 -7.49
N VAL A 77 -5.12 3.85 -8.06
CA VAL A 77 -6.40 3.64 -7.35
C VAL A 77 -6.99 2.32 -7.82
N VAL A 78 -7.29 1.45 -6.86
CA VAL A 78 -7.98 0.20 -7.11
C VAL A 78 -9.43 0.40 -6.71
N LYS A 79 -10.34 0.20 -7.65
CA LYS A 79 -11.76 0.43 -7.38
C LYS A 79 -12.34 -0.69 -6.53
N LYS A 80 -13.36 -0.37 -5.75
CA LYS A 80 -14.06 -1.34 -4.91
C LYS A 80 -14.53 -2.53 -5.76
N GLY A 81 -14.44 -3.72 -5.19
CA GLY A 81 -14.86 -4.94 -5.87
C GLY A 81 -13.87 -5.52 -6.86
N GLU A 82 -12.82 -4.78 -7.18
CA GLU A 82 -11.81 -5.22 -8.14
C GLU A 82 -10.85 -6.20 -7.47
N LYS A 83 -10.81 -7.44 -7.97
CA LYS A 83 -9.88 -8.44 -7.42
C LYS A 83 -8.45 -8.09 -7.78
N HIS A 84 -7.57 -8.15 -6.81
CA HIS A 84 -6.18 -7.79 -7.01
C HIS A 84 -5.28 -8.50 -6.01
N ARG A 85 -4.02 -8.68 -6.40
CA ARG A 85 -3.01 -9.31 -5.57
C ARG A 85 -1.72 -8.50 -5.65
N PRO A 86 -1.39 -7.76 -4.60
CA PRO A 86 -0.11 -7.05 -4.55
C PRO A 86 1.04 -8.00 -4.23
N PHE A 87 2.20 -7.73 -4.82
CA PHE A 87 3.42 -8.47 -4.49
C PHE A 87 4.65 -7.62 -4.79
N ALA A 88 5.77 -7.97 -4.17
CA ALA A 88 7.01 -7.25 -4.35
C ALA A 88 8.18 -8.22 -4.30
N VAL A 89 9.16 -8.04 -5.21
CA VAL A 89 10.34 -8.91 -5.27
C VAL A 89 11.30 -8.58 -4.13
N SER A 90 11.42 -7.31 -3.77
CA SER A 90 12.30 -6.85 -2.70
C SER A 90 11.52 -5.97 -1.73
N TYR A 91 12.18 -5.55 -0.65
CA TYR A 91 11.55 -4.66 0.32
C TYR A 91 10.97 -3.43 -0.36
N THR A 92 9.72 -3.11 -0.02
CA THR A 92 8.99 -1.98 -0.59
C THR A 92 8.17 -1.31 0.51
N HIS A 93 8.18 0.02 0.49
CA HIS A 93 7.44 0.85 1.42
C HIS A 93 6.35 1.63 0.71
#